data_5271d38e480e082c52b4d253d89efb14
#
_entry.id   5271d38e480e082c52b4d253d89efb14
#
_cell.length_a   1.000
_cell.length_b   1.000
_cell.length_c   1.000
_cell.angle_alpha   90.00
_cell.angle_beta   90.00
_cell.angle_gamma   90.00
#
_symmetry.space_group_name_H-M   'P 1'
#
loop_
_entity.id
_entity.type
_entity.pdbx_description
1 polymer ?
#
loop_
_entity_poly.entity_id
_entity_poly.type
_entity_poly.pdbx_seq_one_letter_code
_entity_poly.pdbx_strand_id
1 'polypeptide(L)'
;LKCLSVSQPFANLIISGKKTIELRKWNTNFRGDFLIHAPIKIRTDDCKRLKMNMKFVTGAIIGKAEIYDVKKYNSSKEVKMDQKLHLASKNFHDRIFGFKLKNAKALRIPIPWKGQLGFFDVDLPKTKIKNTEIVSDIIDEEYRYQWIGHH
;
A
#
# COMPACT_ATOMS: atom_id res chain seq x y z
N LEU A 1 0.45 -11.03 -12.59
CA LEU A 1 0.36 -10.58 -11.20
C LEU A 1 -0.50 -9.33 -11.09
N LYS A 2 -1.45 -9.32 -10.20
CA LYS A 2 -2.25 -8.12 -9.93
C LYS A 2 -1.41 -7.06 -9.22
N CYS A 3 -1.62 -5.81 -9.58
CA CYS A 3 -0.96 -4.66 -8.97
C CYS A 3 -1.96 -3.55 -8.73
N LEU A 4 -1.76 -2.78 -7.68
CA LEU A 4 -2.59 -1.63 -7.35
C LEU A 4 -1.69 -0.43 -7.07
N SER A 5 -1.99 0.71 -7.70
CA SER A 5 -1.28 1.96 -7.40
C SER A 5 -1.85 2.57 -6.12
N VAL A 6 -0.96 2.82 -5.16
CA VAL A 6 -1.28 3.44 -3.89
C VAL A 6 -0.32 4.61 -3.67
N SER A 7 -0.86 5.82 -3.59
CA SER A 7 -0.03 7.02 -3.45
C SER A 7 0.72 7.04 -2.11
N GLN A 8 1.96 7.54 -2.14
CA GLN A 8 2.68 7.80 -0.89
C GLN A 8 2.00 8.94 -0.10
N PRO A 9 1.98 8.88 1.23
CA PRO A 9 2.72 7.95 2.10
C PRO A 9 2.02 6.60 2.32
N PHE A 10 0.83 6.40 1.78
CA PHE A 10 0.00 5.22 2.07
C PHE A 10 0.63 3.91 1.61
N ALA A 11 1.35 3.91 0.48
CA ALA A 11 2.04 2.71 0.02
C ALA A 11 3.05 2.21 1.07
N ASN A 12 3.88 3.10 1.62
CA ASN A 12 4.81 2.76 2.68
C ASN A 12 4.09 2.29 3.95
N LEU A 13 2.98 2.91 4.29
CA LEU A 13 2.19 2.53 5.46
C LEU A 13 1.61 1.13 5.32
N ILE A 14 1.21 0.72 4.13
CA ILE A 14 0.76 -0.64 3.87
C ILE A 14 1.92 -1.63 4.01
N ILE A 15 3.03 -1.41 3.35
CA ILE A 15 4.15 -2.36 3.39
C ILE A 15 4.81 -2.46 4.76
N SER A 16 4.66 -1.46 5.60
CA SER A 16 5.13 -1.50 6.99
C SER A 16 4.14 -2.18 7.95
N GLY A 17 2.93 -2.49 7.48
CA GLY A 17 1.87 -3.07 8.30
C GLY A 17 1.10 -2.07 9.15
N LYS A 18 1.40 -0.78 9.07
CA LYS A 18 0.69 0.25 9.85
C LYS A 18 -0.69 0.55 9.31
N LYS A 19 -0.85 0.49 7.98
CA LYS A 19 -2.14 0.65 7.32
C LYS A 19 -2.63 -0.71 6.86
N THR A 20 -3.76 -1.16 7.40
CA THR A 20 -4.30 -2.50 7.13
C THR A 20 -5.63 -2.47 6.37
N ILE A 21 -6.16 -1.29 6.08
CA ILE A 21 -7.34 -1.12 5.22
C ILE A 21 -7.03 -0.05 4.18
N GLU A 22 -7.25 -0.38 2.91
CA GLU A 22 -7.18 0.57 1.79
C GLU A 22 -8.60 0.93 1.36
N LEU A 23 -8.92 2.23 1.40
CA LEU A 23 -10.25 2.72 1.05
C LEU A 23 -10.34 3.02 -0.44
N ARG A 24 -11.41 2.53 -1.07
CA ARG A 24 -11.72 2.79 -2.48
C ARG A 24 -13.21 3.07 -2.65
N LYS A 25 -13.56 3.75 -3.73
CA LYS A 25 -14.97 4.01 -4.10
C LYS A 25 -15.62 2.83 -4.81
N TRP A 26 -14.83 1.84 -5.19
CA TRP A 26 -15.26 0.67 -5.95
C TRP A 26 -14.93 -0.61 -5.18
N ASN A 27 -15.75 -1.65 -5.42
CA ASN A 27 -15.58 -2.97 -4.82
C ASN A 27 -14.70 -3.86 -5.70
N THR A 28 -14.21 -4.94 -5.13
CA THR A 28 -13.47 -5.96 -5.87
C THR A 28 -13.79 -7.35 -5.34
N ASN A 29 -13.87 -8.31 -6.25
CA ASN A 29 -13.96 -9.74 -5.90
C ASN A 29 -12.59 -10.38 -5.79
N PHE A 30 -11.51 -9.63 -6.13
CA PHE A 30 -10.16 -10.16 -6.07
C PHE A 30 -9.78 -10.47 -4.61
N ARG A 31 -9.21 -11.65 -4.41
CA ARG A 31 -8.63 -12.09 -3.14
C ARG A 31 -7.27 -12.72 -3.44
N GLY A 32 -6.30 -12.50 -2.56
CA GLY A 32 -4.96 -13.04 -2.69
C GLY A 32 -3.90 -11.96 -2.75
N ASP A 33 -2.69 -12.37 -3.14
CA ASP A 33 -1.53 -11.48 -3.18
C ASP A 33 -1.62 -10.50 -4.35
N PHE A 34 -1.23 -9.26 -4.10
CA PHE A 34 -1.09 -8.23 -5.13
C PHE A 34 0.13 -7.38 -4.86
N LEU A 35 0.68 -6.83 -5.93
CA LEU A 35 1.81 -5.91 -5.85
C LEU A 35 1.32 -4.50 -5.55
N ILE A 36 2.15 -3.73 -4.86
CA ILE A 36 1.87 -2.34 -4.52
C ILE A 36 2.81 -1.45 -5.31
N HIS A 37 2.23 -0.63 -6.18
CA HIS A 37 2.91 0.38 -6.96
C HIS A 37 2.74 1.74 -6.30
N ALA A 38 3.82 2.47 -6.11
CA ALA A 38 3.78 3.85 -5.63
C ALA A 38 3.91 4.80 -6.82
N PRO A 39 2.84 5.55 -7.19
CA PRO A 39 2.93 6.49 -8.30
C PRO A 39 3.80 7.70 -7.95
N ILE A 40 4.18 8.46 -8.98
CA ILE A 40 5.11 9.60 -8.83
C ILE A 40 4.53 10.70 -7.94
N LYS A 41 3.23 10.96 -8.03
CA LYS A 41 2.59 12.03 -7.27
C LYS A 41 2.42 11.63 -5.81
N ILE A 42 3.04 12.37 -4.91
CA ILE A 42 2.97 12.17 -3.46
C ILE A 42 1.82 13.02 -2.89
N ARG A 43 1.09 12.47 -1.92
CA ARG A 43 0.05 13.19 -1.18
C ARG A 43 0.69 13.97 -0.04
N THR A 44 1.16 15.17 -0.36
CA THR A 44 1.94 15.99 0.58
C THR A 44 1.13 16.40 1.81
N ASP A 45 -0.17 16.65 1.67
CA ASP A 45 -1.03 17.00 2.81
C ASP A 45 -1.13 15.84 3.81
N ASP A 46 -1.22 14.62 3.30
CA ASP A 46 -1.25 13.42 4.16
C ASP A 46 0.09 13.18 4.83
N CYS A 47 1.19 13.46 4.14
CA CYS A 47 2.52 13.41 4.76
C CYS A 47 2.62 14.36 5.95
N LYS A 48 2.15 15.60 5.80
CA LYS A 48 2.13 16.58 6.89
C LYS A 48 1.24 16.11 8.04
N ARG A 49 0.02 15.67 7.73
CA ARG A 49 -0.94 15.20 8.73
C ARG A 49 -0.39 14.03 9.53
N LEU A 50 0.28 13.09 8.86
CA LEU A 50 0.83 11.88 9.48
C LEU A 50 2.27 12.06 9.98
N LYS A 51 2.81 13.28 9.88
CA LYS A 51 4.17 13.63 10.32
C LYS A 51 5.24 12.72 9.70
N MET A 52 5.10 12.45 8.41
CA MET A 52 6.01 11.64 7.63
C MET A 52 6.86 12.55 6.73
N ASN A 53 8.04 12.90 7.20
CA ASN A 53 8.96 13.79 6.49
C ASN A 53 10.17 12.98 6.02
N MET A 54 10.00 12.24 4.93
CA MET A 54 11.03 11.37 4.37
C MET A 54 10.99 11.44 2.85
N LYS A 55 12.07 10.95 2.23
CA LYS A 55 12.11 10.79 0.78
C LYS A 55 11.48 9.45 0.42
N PHE A 56 10.33 9.49 -0.23
CA PHE A 56 9.61 8.29 -0.64
C PHE A 56 10.12 7.74 -1.97
N VAL A 57 10.11 6.42 -2.10
CA VAL A 57 10.25 5.78 -3.41
C VAL A 57 8.93 5.95 -4.17
N THR A 58 9.02 6.40 -5.41
CA THR A 58 7.88 6.62 -6.29
C THR A 58 8.18 6.11 -7.71
N GLY A 59 7.14 5.95 -8.53
CA GLY A 59 7.28 5.46 -9.89
C GLY A 59 7.76 4.01 -9.95
N ALA A 60 7.44 3.21 -8.96
CA ALA A 60 7.95 1.86 -8.83
C ALA A 60 7.00 0.95 -8.04
N ILE A 61 7.13 -0.34 -8.29
CA ILE A 61 6.54 -1.38 -7.45
C ILE A 61 7.46 -1.53 -6.23
N ILE A 62 6.91 -1.35 -5.03
CA ILE A 62 7.69 -1.27 -3.80
C ILE A 62 7.44 -2.41 -2.82
N GLY A 63 6.40 -3.19 -3.05
CA GLY A 63 6.06 -4.25 -2.12
C GLY A 63 4.86 -5.05 -2.58
N LYS A 64 4.36 -5.86 -1.66
CA LYS A 64 3.15 -6.65 -1.86
C LYS A 64 2.35 -6.74 -0.57
N ALA A 65 1.09 -7.10 -0.71
CA ALA A 65 0.20 -7.44 0.39
C ALA A 65 -0.80 -8.48 -0.10
N GLU A 66 -1.61 -8.99 0.83
CA GLU A 66 -2.71 -9.87 0.50
C GLU A 66 -4.02 -9.19 0.85
N ILE A 67 -4.97 -9.17 -0.10
CA ILE A 67 -6.34 -8.78 0.19
C ILE A 67 -7.12 -10.04 0.56
N TYR A 68 -7.68 -10.08 1.77
CA TYR A 68 -8.38 -11.27 2.26
C TYR A 68 -9.88 -11.05 2.44
N ASP A 69 -10.34 -9.79 2.47
CA ASP A 69 -11.73 -9.44 2.60
C ASP A 69 -11.96 -7.99 2.19
N VAL A 70 -13.21 -7.62 1.94
CA VAL A 70 -13.62 -6.24 1.70
C VAL A 70 -14.76 -5.90 2.65
N LYS A 71 -14.60 -4.83 3.42
CA LYS A 71 -15.65 -4.29 4.26
C LYS A 71 -16.39 -3.19 3.50
N LYS A 72 -17.70 -3.33 3.36
CA LYS A 72 -18.54 -2.27 2.82
C LYS A 72 -19.07 -1.43 3.98
N TYR A 73 -18.72 -0.16 3.99
CA TYR A 73 -19.21 0.79 4.98
C TYR A 73 -20.56 1.36 4.56
N ASN A 74 -21.42 1.60 5.54
CA ASN A 74 -22.77 2.14 5.29
C ASN A 74 -22.80 3.68 5.35
N SER A 75 -21.77 4.30 5.89
CA SER A 75 -21.72 5.76 6.03
C SER A 75 -20.28 6.24 6.25
N SER A 76 -20.06 7.55 6.05
CA SER A 76 -18.79 8.19 6.39
C SER A 76 -18.44 8.05 7.88
N LYS A 77 -19.46 8.02 8.74
CA LYS A 77 -19.28 7.83 10.18
C LYS A 77 -18.66 6.47 10.48
N GLU A 78 -19.12 5.40 9.81
CA GLU A 78 -18.53 4.09 9.93
C GLU A 78 -17.08 4.04 9.44
N VAL A 79 -16.80 4.71 8.31
CA VAL A 79 -15.42 4.81 7.81
C VAL A 79 -14.52 5.46 8.85
N LYS A 80 -14.99 6.53 9.49
CA LYS A 80 -14.24 7.22 10.54
C LYS A 80 -13.92 6.31 11.73
N MET A 81 -14.79 5.37 12.06
CA MET A 81 -14.56 4.43 13.16
C MET A 81 -13.32 3.55 12.95
N ASP A 82 -12.94 3.30 11.70
CA ASP A 82 -11.76 2.52 11.35
C ASP A 82 -10.54 3.40 11.04
N GLN A 83 -10.52 4.64 11.51
CA GLN A 83 -9.45 5.60 11.22
C GLN A 83 -8.05 5.05 11.49
N LYS A 84 -7.86 4.33 12.57
CA LYS A 84 -6.54 3.76 12.92
C LYS A 84 -6.10 2.66 11.97
N LEU A 85 -7.03 2.07 11.23
CA LEU A 85 -6.74 0.98 10.29
C LEU A 85 -6.46 1.48 8.88
N HIS A 86 -7.21 2.49 8.41
CA HIS A 86 -7.02 3.02 7.05
C HIS A 86 -6.13 4.25 6.97
N LEU A 87 -6.01 5.02 8.03
CA LEU A 87 -5.18 6.23 8.15
C LEU A 87 -5.50 7.33 7.13
N ALA A 88 -6.64 7.24 6.44
CA ALA A 88 -7.05 8.23 5.45
C ALA A 88 -7.57 9.50 6.11
N SER A 89 -7.44 10.65 5.44
CA SER A 89 -8.04 11.88 5.91
C SER A 89 -9.57 11.84 5.76
N LYS A 90 -10.26 12.72 6.48
CA LYS A 90 -11.73 12.83 6.40
C LYS A 90 -12.25 13.08 4.99
N ASN A 91 -11.43 13.67 4.10
CA ASN A 91 -11.81 13.94 2.71
C ASN A 91 -12.03 12.65 1.91
N PHE A 92 -11.56 11.52 2.40
CA PHE A 92 -11.73 10.21 1.76
C PHE A 92 -12.73 9.31 2.47
N HIS A 93 -13.47 9.82 3.46
CA HIS A 93 -14.45 9.02 4.18
C HIS A 93 -15.73 8.75 3.36
N ASP A 94 -15.82 9.26 2.14
CA ASP A 94 -16.82 8.88 1.15
C ASP A 94 -16.46 7.59 0.39
N ARG A 95 -15.24 7.08 0.59
CA ARG A 95 -14.78 5.81 0.00
C ARG A 95 -15.26 4.66 0.90
N ILE A 96 -16.31 3.99 0.46
CA ILE A 96 -17.07 3.05 1.31
C ILE A 96 -16.62 1.61 1.23
N PHE A 97 -15.62 1.30 0.41
CA PHE A 97 -15.08 -0.07 0.34
C PHE A 97 -13.70 -0.10 0.98
N GLY A 98 -13.57 -0.86 2.05
CA GLY A 98 -12.29 -1.05 2.75
C GLY A 98 -11.68 -2.40 2.41
N PHE A 99 -10.60 -2.39 1.65
CA PHE A 99 -9.87 -3.62 1.33
C PHE A 99 -9.04 -4.01 2.55
N LYS A 100 -9.35 -5.14 3.15
CA LYS A 100 -8.65 -5.65 4.32
C LYS A 100 -7.38 -6.37 3.90
N LEU A 101 -6.24 -5.89 4.40
CA LEU A 101 -4.91 -6.30 3.98
C LEU A 101 -4.16 -7.00 5.10
N LYS A 102 -3.36 -7.99 4.72
CA LYS A 102 -2.44 -8.71 5.61
C LYS A 102 -1.19 -9.15 4.84
N ASN A 103 -0.23 -9.71 5.54
CA ASN A 103 1.00 -10.27 4.98
C ASN A 103 1.75 -9.28 4.07
N ALA A 104 1.78 -8.02 4.48
CA ALA A 104 2.48 -6.98 3.74
C ALA A 104 3.99 -7.15 3.85
N LYS A 105 4.70 -6.97 2.74
CA LYS A 105 6.16 -7.04 2.65
C LYS A 105 6.70 -6.01 1.68
N ALA A 106 7.84 -5.43 2.03
CA ALA A 106 8.60 -4.60 1.09
C ALA A 106 9.38 -5.49 0.12
N LEU A 107 9.48 -5.08 -1.14
CA LEU A 107 10.48 -5.64 -2.04
C LEU A 107 11.85 -5.14 -1.62
N ARG A 108 12.85 -6.01 -1.73
CA ARG A 108 14.24 -5.63 -1.47
C ARG A 108 14.71 -4.53 -2.41
N ILE A 109 14.36 -4.66 -3.69
CA ILE A 109 14.73 -3.70 -4.73
C ILE A 109 13.43 -3.25 -5.40
N PRO A 110 13.09 -1.95 -5.35
CA PRO A 110 11.94 -1.44 -6.09
C PRO A 110 12.07 -1.70 -7.58
N ILE A 111 10.95 -1.98 -8.23
CA ILE A 111 10.91 -2.25 -9.66
C ILE A 111 10.26 -1.06 -10.36
N PRO A 112 11.01 -0.25 -11.14
CA PRO A 112 10.41 0.86 -11.88
C PRO A 112 9.27 0.37 -12.75
N TRP A 113 8.12 1.02 -12.64
CA TRP A 113 6.92 0.62 -13.35
C TRP A 113 5.96 1.80 -13.46
N LYS A 114 5.21 1.84 -14.55
CA LYS A 114 4.16 2.84 -14.76
C LYS A 114 2.86 2.33 -14.16
N GLY A 115 2.22 3.15 -13.32
CA GLY A 115 0.93 2.82 -12.73
C GLY A 115 -0.22 2.93 -13.70
N GLN A 116 -1.35 2.33 -13.31
CA GLN A 116 -2.61 2.38 -14.02
C GLN A 116 -3.75 2.52 -13.01
N LEU A 117 -4.96 2.81 -13.49
CA LEU A 117 -6.13 2.90 -12.64
C LEU A 117 -6.62 1.50 -12.22
N GLY A 118 -7.08 1.39 -10.98
CA GLY A 118 -7.62 0.16 -10.44
C GLY A 118 -6.57 -0.95 -10.33
N PHE A 119 -7.03 -2.19 -10.28
CA PHE A 119 -6.11 -3.33 -10.40
C PHE A 119 -5.67 -3.50 -11.85
N PHE A 120 -4.39 -3.71 -12.04
CA PHE A 120 -3.82 -3.96 -13.36
C PHE A 120 -2.84 -5.13 -13.31
N ASP A 121 -2.63 -5.76 -14.46
CA ASP A 121 -1.72 -6.89 -14.55
C ASP A 121 -0.30 -6.43 -14.81
N VAL A 122 0.63 -7.04 -14.08
CA VAL A 122 2.06 -6.82 -14.25
C VAL A 122 2.66 -8.13 -14.74
N ASP A 123 3.28 -8.09 -15.90
CA ASP A 123 3.91 -9.26 -16.51
C ASP A 123 5.38 -9.35 -16.07
N LEU A 124 5.56 -9.88 -14.87
CA LEU A 124 6.89 -10.15 -14.33
C LEU A 124 6.99 -11.63 -13.97
N PRO A 125 8.13 -12.26 -14.26
CA PRO A 125 8.37 -13.63 -13.79
C PRO A 125 8.29 -13.67 -12.26
N LYS A 126 7.59 -14.68 -11.73
CA LYS A 126 7.51 -14.87 -10.27
C LYS A 126 8.89 -15.00 -9.62
N THR A 127 9.85 -15.55 -10.37
CA THR A 127 11.24 -15.67 -9.90
C THR A 127 11.88 -14.31 -9.65
N LYS A 128 11.60 -13.31 -10.49
CA LYS A 128 12.12 -11.95 -10.30
C LYS A 128 11.56 -11.31 -9.04
N ILE A 129 10.26 -11.43 -8.82
CA ILE A 129 9.62 -10.94 -7.58
C ILE A 129 10.22 -11.65 -6.37
N LYS A 130 10.30 -12.98 -6.43
CA LYS A 130 10.84 -13.80 -5.35
C LYS A 130 12.28 -13.44 -5.02
N ASN A 131 13.11 -13.18 -6.04
CA ASN A 131 14.50 -12.77 -5.84
C ASN A 131 14.61 -11.38 -5.20
N THR A 132 13.67 -10.47 -5.47
CA THR A 132 13.65 -9.15 -4.84
C THR A 132 13.08 -9.19 -3.42
N GLU A 133 12.30 -10.22 -3.09
CA GLU A 133 11.73 -10.42 -1.75
C GLU A 133 12.67 -11.17 -0.81
N ILE A 134 13.60 -11.97 -1.35
CA ILE A 134 14.47 -12.81 -0.53
C ILE A 134 15.43 -11.95 0.26
N VAL A 135 15.05 -11.75 1.49
CA VAL A 135 15.87 -11.10 2.50
C VAL A 135 15.61 -11.87 3.77
N SER A 136 16.62 -11.99 4.63
CA SER A 136 16.37 -12.50 5.97
C SER A 136 15.45 -11.51 6.69
N ASP A 137 14.66 -11.98 7.64
CA ASP A 137 13.73 -11.13 8.39
C ASP A 137 14.40 -9.89 8.95
N ILE A 138 15.63 -10.01 9.39
CA ILE A 138 16.41 -8.89 9.92
C ILE A 138 16.67 -7.84 8.84
N ILE A 139 17.07 -8.27 7.65
CA ILE A 139 17.35 -7.37 6.54
C ILE A 139 16.05 -6.72 6.04
N ASP A 140 14.96 -7.48 6.00
CA ASP A 140 13.63 -6.96 5.66
C ASP A 140 13.22 -5.85 6.61
N GLU A 141 13.37 -6.07 7.90
CA GLU A 141 13.06 -5.06 8.91
C GLU A 141 13.91 -3.82 8.76
N GLU A 142 15.22 -3.98 8.57
CA GLU A 142 16.14 -2.88 8.38
C GLU A 142 15.78 -2.08 7.13
N TYR A 143 15.44 -2.75 6.04
CA TYR A 143 15.03 -2.11 4.79
C TYR A 143 13.74 -1.32 4.96
N ARG A 144 12.74 -1.90 5.61
CA ARG A 144 11.49 -1.20 5.95
C ARG A 144 11.75 0.00 6.84
N TYR A 145 12.63 -0.14 7.80
CA TYR A 145 13.00 0.93 8.70
C TYR A 145 13.54 2.14 7.93
N GLN A 146 14.40 1.92 6.95
CA GLN A 146 14.93 2.98 6.09
C GLN A 146 13.82 3.60 5.23
N TRP A 147 12.94 2.78 4.69
CA TRP A 147 11.88 3.23 3.79
C TRP A 147 10.80 4.05 4.49
N ILE A 148 10.50 3.77 5.74
CA ILE A 148 9.49 4.51 6.50
C ILE A 148 10.10 5.60 7.39
N GLY A 149 11.41 5.88 7.24
CA GLY A 149 12.03 7.07 7.81
C GLY A 149 12.23 7.08 9.31
N HIS A 150 12.55 5.99 9.91
CA HIS A 150 12.94 5.93 11.33
C HIS A 150 14.40 6.36 11.53
N HIS A 151 14.78 7.42 10.91
CA HIS A 151 16.14 7.92 10.98
C HIS A 151 16.34 8.80 12.19
#